data_69fc8cc095abf9c815dff317ea374938
#
_entry.id   69fc8cc095abf9c815dff317ea374938
#
_cell.length_a   1.000
_cell.length_b   1.000
_cell.length_c   1.000
_cell.angle_alpha   90.00
_cell.angle_beta   90.00
_cell.angle_gamma   90.00
#
_symmetry.space_group_name_H-M   'P 1'
#
loop_
_entity.id
_entity.type
_entity.pdbx_description
1 polymer ?
#
loop_
_entity_poly.entity_id
_entity_poly.type
_entity_poly.pdbx_seq_one_letter_code
_entity_poly.pdbx_strand_id
1 'polypeptide(L)'
;MFSKQQVHVLLILWVAKRPVTHEGIERMAVAVRYNDTPQGLRSRMVDLERSGHVYRVDRKGVNSRHRHCWRFALTDNGRKAVEDLFDKTQNIDIMDISYIVGR
;
A
#
# COMPACT_ATOMS: atom_id res chain seq x y z
N MET A 1 6.10 -7.78 -12.98
CA MET A 1 6.72 -6.53 -12.50
C MET A 1 5.64 -5.55 -12.08
N PHE A 2 5.88 -4.79 -11.02
CA PHE A 2 4.88 -3.84 -10.50
C PHE A 2 4.99 -2.49 -11.18
N SER A 3 3.86 -1.84 -11.41
CA SER A 3 3.84 -0.45 -11.83
C SER A 3 4.28 0.44 -10.66
N LYS A 4 4.63 1.69 -10.97
CA LYS A 4 5.02 2.66 -9.95
C LYS A 4 3.90 2.83 -8.90
N GLN A 5 2.66 2.88 -9.35
CA GLN A 5 1.51 3.03 -8.47
C GLN A 5 1.33 1.80 -7.56
N GLN A 6 1.53 0.60 -8.09
CA GLN A 6 1.47 -0.61 -7.29
C GLN A 6 2.57 -0.64 -6.23
N VAL A 7 3.77 -0.21 -6.59
CA VAL A 7 4.88 -0.10 -5.63
C VAL A 7 4.52 0.84 -4.48
N HIS A 8 3.91 1.97 -4.79
CA HIS A 8 3.49 2.93 -3.75
C HIS A 8 2.51 2.30 -2.77
N VAL A 9 1.52 1.57 -3.26
CA VAL A 9 0.56 0.89 -2.38
C VAL A 9 1.25 -0.16 -1.51
N LEU A 10 2.14 -0.96 -2.09
CA LEU A 10 2.90 -1.95 -1.34
C LEU A 10 3.72 -1.28 -0.22
N LEU A 11 4.38 -0.17 -0.53
CA LEU A 11 5.18 0.56 0.47
C LEU A 11 4.31 1.17 1.57
N ILE A 12 3.14 1.69 1.23
CA ILE A 12 2.21 2.23 2.22
C ILE A 12 1.81 1.14 3.21
N LEU A 13 1.45 -0.03 2.73
CA LEU A 13 1.07 -1.16 3.58
C LEU A 13 2.25 -1.68 4.40
N TRP A 14 3.44 -1.68 3.82
CA TRP A 14 4.67 -2.06 4.52
C TRP A 14 4.93 -1.13 5.71
N VAL A 15 4.83 0.17 5.49
CA VAL A 15 5.09 1.17 6.54
C VAL A 15 4.02 1.14 7.62
N ALA A 16 2.79 0.91 7.24
CA ALA A 16 1.67 0.86 8.18
C ALA A 16 1.83 -0.26 9.23
N LYS A 17 2.41 -1.40 8.84
CA LYS A 17 2.67 -2.55 9.72
C LYS A 17 1.42 -3.10 10.40
N ARG A 18 0.24 -2.77 9.89
CA ARG A 18 -1.05 -3.19 10.43
C ARG A 18 -2.07 -3.19 9.31
N PRO A 19 -3.18 -3.91 9.47
CA PRO A 19 -4.26 -3.84 8.49
C PRO A 19 -4.82 -2.42 8.36
N VAL A 20 -5.07 -1.99 7.14
CA VAL A 20 -5.51 -0.63 6.83
C VAL A 20 -6.70 -0.68 5.89
N THR A 21 -7.67 0.22 6.12
CA THR A 21 -8.82 0.39 5.23
C THR A 21 -8.42 1.13 3.96
N HIS A 22 -9.26 1.08 2.92
CA HIS A 22 -9.06 1.91 1.73
C HIS A 22 -8.89 3.38 2.07
N GLU A 23 -9.73 3.88 2.95
CA GLU A 23 -9.68 5.28 3.38
C GLU A 23 -8.37 5.60 4.09
N GLY A 24 -7.90 4.67 4.92
CA GLY A 24 -6.59 4.80 5.56
C GLY A 24 -5.45 4.86 4.55
N ILE A 25 -5.50 4.01 3.53
CA ILE A 25 -4.50 4.02 2.46
C ILE A 25 -4.56 5.34 1.69
N GLU A 26 -5.75 5.83 1.38
CA GLU A 26 -5.93 7.12 0.70
C GLU A 26 -5.31 8.26 1.51
N ARG A 27 -5.52 8.28 2.82
CA ARG A 27 -4.93 9.31 3.70
C ARG A 27 -3.41 9.24 3.70
N MET A 28 -2.85 8.05 3.77
CA MET A 28 -1.40 7.88 3.73
C MET A 28 -0.84 8.29 2.37
N ALA A 29 -1.55 7.99 1.29
CA ALA A 29 -1.15 8.40 -0.04
C ALA A 29 -1.10 9.92 -0.17
N VAL A 30 -2.10 10.62 0.36
CA VAL A 30 -2.10 12.09 0.36
C VAL A 30 -0.92 12.62 1.17
N ALA A 31 -0.66 12.03 2.33
CA ALA A 31 0.43 12.48 3.19
C ALA A 31 1.80 12.38 2.52
N VAL A 32 2.00 11.39 1.65
CA VAL A 32 3.25 11.23 0.91
C VAL A 32 3.19 11.81 -0.51
N ARG A 33 2.14 12.57 -0.79
CA ARG A 33 1.92 13.20 -2.10
C ARG A 33 1.88 12.20 -3.26
N TYR A 34 1.31 11.04 -2.99
CA TYR A 34 1.11 10.05 -4.03
C TYR A 34 0.11 10.58 -5.06
N ASN A 35 0.51 10.55 -6.32
CA ASN A 35 -0.27 11.16 -7.39
C ASN A 35 -1.17 10.13 -8.07
N ASP A 36 -2.27 9.80 -7.42
CA ASP A 36 -3.30 8.95 -8.01
C ASP A 36 -4.65 9.35 -7.44
N THR A 37 -5.72 8.94 -8.12
CA THR A 37 -7.07 9.17 -7.64
C THR A 37 -7.48 8.10 -6.65
N PRO A 38 -8.50 8.35 -5.80
CA PRO A 38 -9.06 7.29 -4.94
C PRO A 38 -9.50 6.06 -5.74
N GLN A 39 -10.08 6.26 -6.92
CA GLN A 39 -10.48 5.15 -7.78
C GLN A 39 -9.27 4.39 -8.30
N GLY A 40 -8.21 5.10 -8.67
CA GLY A 40 -6.95 4.48 -9.08
C GLY A 40 -6.34 3.63 -7.99
N LEU A 41 -6.34 4.12 -6.75
CA LEU A 41 -5.88 3.35 -5.60
C LEU A 41 -6.67 2.06 -5.42
N ARG A 42 -7.99 2.13 -5.54
CA ARG A 42 -8.84 0.93 -5.45
C ARG A 42 -8.50 -0.07 -6.53
N SER A 43 -8.26 0.40 -7.75
CA SER A 43 -7.86 -0.48 -8.86
C SER A 43 -6.52 -1.16 -8.56
N ARG A 44 -5.55 -0.43 -8.01
CA ARG A 44 -4.25 -1.02 -7.62
C ARG A 44 -4.42 -2.06 -6.53
N MET A 45 -5.31 -1.80 -5.57
CA MET A 45 -5.60 -2.79 -4.51
C MET A 45 -6.19 -4.08 -5.09
N VAL A 46 -7.13 -3.96 -6.03
CA VAL A 46 -7.71 -5.12 -6.70
C VAL A 46 -6.65 -5.90 -7.46
N ASP A 47 -5.78 -5.21 -8.19
CA ASP A 47 -4.70 -5.85 -8.94
C ASP A 47 -3.74 -6.60 -8.01
N LEU A 48 -3.36 -5.99 -6.90
CA LEU A 48 -2.45 -6.59 -5.92
C LEU A 48 -3.11 -7.75 -5.18
N GLU A 49 -4.39 -7.67 -4.96
CA GLU A 49 -5.15 -8.77 -4.35
C GLU A 49 -5.20 -9.96 -5.31
N ARG A 50 -5.46 -9.72 -6.58
CA ARG A 50 -5.47 -10.77 -7.61
C ARG A 50 -4.12 -11.43 -7.78
N SER A 51 -3.05 -10.67 -7.68
CA SER A 51 -1.70 -11.21 -7.82
C SER A 51 -1.18 -11.89 -6.55
N GLY A 52 -1.95 -11.85 -5.45
CA GLY A 52 -1.59 -12.52 -4.21
C GLY A 52 -0.61 -11.74 -3.33
N HIS A 53 -0.49 -10.44 -3.51
CA HIS A 53 0.43 -9.61 -2.73
C HIS A 53 -0.26 -8.86 -1.59
N VAL A 54 -1.58 -8.73 -1.67
CA VAL A 54 -2.42 -8.07 -0.67
C VAL A 54 -3.62 -8.95 -0.39
N TYR A 55 -4.11 -8.97 0.84
CA TYR A 55 -5.30 -9.72 1.19
C TYR A 55 -6.22 -8.92 2.11
N ARG A 56 -7.48 -9.30 2.11
CA ARG A 56 -8.48 -8.74 3.00
C ARG A 56 -8.41 -9.47 4.32
N VAL A 57 -8.09 -8.74 5.37
CA VAL A 57 -7.91 -9.32 6.70
C VAL A 57 -9.25 -9.59 7.38
N ASP A 58 -10.08 -8.56 7.49
CA ASP A 58 -11.39 -8.62 8.14
C ASP A 58 -12.21 -7.39 7.80
N ARG A 59 -13.43 -7.32 8.34
CA ARG A 59 -14.32 -6.17 8.17
C ARG A 59 -14.44 -5.33 9.44
N LYS A 60 -13.40 -5.28 10.24
CA LYS A 60 -13.37 -4.51 11.48
C LYS A 60 -12.99 -3.04 11.26
N GLY A 61 -12.63 -2.66 10.06
CA GLY A 61 -12.37 -1.27 9.74
C GLY A 61 -13.66 -0.45 9.80
N VAL A 62 -13.52 0.83 10.11
CA VAL A 62 -14.65 1.77 10.11
C VAL A 62 -14.23 2.98 9.29
N ASN A 63 -15.05 3.35 8.31
CA ASN A 63 -14.76 4.52 7.48
C ASN A 63 -15.35 5.80 8.11
N SER A 64 -15.14 6.93 7.44
CA SER A 64 -15.62 8.23 7.92
C SER A 64 -17.14 8.33 8.02
N ARG A 65 -17.87 7.44 7.37
CA ARG A 65 -19.34 7.36 7.46
C ARG A 65 -19.82 6.39 8.53
N HIS A 66 -18.91 5.93 9.40
CA HIS A 66 -19.18 4.97 10.47
C HIS A 66 -19.69 3.62 9.97
N ARG A 67 -19.31 3.24 8.75
CA ARG A 67 -19.67 1.93 8.19
C ARG A 67 -18.49 0.98 8.27
N HIS A 68 -18.77 -0.28 8.56
CA HIS A 68 -17.75 -1.31 8.55
C HIS A 68 -17.23 -1.53 7.14
N CYS A 69 -15.92 -1.70 7.03
CA CYS A 69 -15.27 -1.94 5.76
C CYS A 69 -14.08 -2.88 5.93
N TRP A 70 -13.60 -3.40 4.80
CA TRP A 70 -12.46 -4.30 4.79
C TRP A 70 -11.19 -3.57 5.20
N ARG A 71 -10.34 -4.28 5.94
CA ARG A 71 -8.96 -3.88 6.19
C ARG A 71 -8.04 -4.78 5.37
N PHE A 72 -7.00 -4.21 4.84
CA PHE A 72 -6.06 -4.87 3.93
C PHE A 72 -4.66 -4.91 4.54
N ALA A 73 -3.91 -5.96 4.20
CA ALA A 73 -2.52 -6.09 4.61
C ALA A 73 -1.73 -6.82 3.54
N LEU A 74 -0.40 -6.76 3.64
CA LEU A 74 0.47 -7.52 2.75
C LEU A 74 0.40 -9.01 3.10
N THR A 75 0.38 -9.85 2.07
CA THR A 75 0.64 -11.28 2.21
C THR A 75 2.14 -11.51 2.44
N ASP A 76 2.55 -12.76 2.69
CA ASP A 76 3.97 -13.09 2.73
C ASP A 76 4.63 -12.77 1.40
N ASN A 77 3.96 -13.04 0.29
CA ASN A 77 4.46 -12.67 -1.04
C ASN A 77 4.59 -11.16 -1.19
N GLY A 78 3.63 -10.40 -0.67
CA GLY A 78 3.69 -8.94 -0.69
C GLY A 78 4.87 -8.40 0.10
N ARG A 79 5.10 -8.93 1.28
CA ARG A 79 6.26 -8.55 2.10
C ARG A 79 7.56 -8.88 1.39
N LYS A 80 7.66 -10.06 0.82
CA LYS A 80 8.85 -10.48 0.08
C LYS A 80 9.10 -9.56 -1.13
N ALA A 81 8.04 -9.17 -1.82
CA ALA A 81 8.17 -8.25 -2.95
C ALA A 81 8.75 -6.91 -2.52
N VAL A 82 8.31 -6.37 -1.37
CA VAL A 82 8.86 -5.12 -0.85
C VAL A 82 10.33 -5.29 -0.45
N GLU A 83 10.67 -6.38 0.22
CA GLU A 83 12.05 -6.67 0.58
C GLU A 83 12.95 -6.74 -0.68
N ASP A 84 12.47 -7.39 -1.73
CA ASP A 84 13.20 -7.45 -3.00
C ASP A 84 13.39 -6.05 -3.61
N LEU A 85 12.39 -5.19 -3.50
CA LEU A 85 12.51 -3.81 -3.96
C LEU A 85 13.59 -3.05 -3.19
N PHE A 86 13.66 -3.21 -1.86
CA PHE A 86 14.72 -2.60 -1.07
C PHE A 86 16.10 -3.12 -1.49
N ASP A 87 16.23 -4.41 -1.70
CA ASP A 87 17.50 -4.99 -2.14
C ASP A 87 17.96 -4.43 -3.50
N LYS A 88 17.03 -4.25 -4.42
CA LYS A 88 17.33 -3.72 -5.76
C LYS A 88 17.66 -2.24 -5.75
N THR A 89 17.11 -1.50 -4.80
CA THR A 89 17.23 -0.04 -4.78
C THR A 89 18.19 0.47 -3.73
N GLN A 90 18.83 -0.41 -2.98
CA GLN A 90 19.68 0.00 -1.86
C GLN A 90 20.80 0.95 -2.25
N ASN A 91 21.24 0.91 -3.50
CA ASN A 91 22.31 1.78 -4.01
C ASN A 91 21.78 2.89 -4.92
N ILE A 92 20.46 3.02 -5.05
CA ILE A 92 19.89 3.94 -6.01
C ILE A 92 19.14 5.05 -5.32
N ASP A 93 17.96 4.78 -4.82
CA ASP A 93 17.05 5.82 -4.43
C ASP A 93 16.46 5.58 -3.05
N ILE A 94 17.34 5.43 -2.07
CA ILE A 94 16.94 5.44 -0.67
C ILE A 94 16.17 6.72 -0.37
N MET A 95 16.56 7.84 -1.00
CA MET A 95 15.87 9.10 -0.85
C MET A 95 14.44 9.05 -1.37
N ASP A 96 14.21 8.39 -2.50
CA ASP A 96 12.86 8.23 -3.04
C ASP A 96 11.99 7.38 -2.11
N ILE A 97 12.55 6.31 -1.57
CA ILE A 97 11.83 5.48 -0.60
C ILE A 97 11.52 6.29 0.66
N SER A 98 12.48 7.04 1.17
CA SER A 98 12.28 7.90 2.33
C SER A 98 11.22 8.95 2.06
N TYR A 99 11.18 9.49 0.86
CA TYR A 99 10.18 10.46 0.46
C TYR A 99 8.78 9.86 0.49
N ILE A 100 8.64 8.62 0.01
CA ILE A 100 7.35 7.93 -0.02
C ILE A 100 6.87 7.58 1.38
N VAL A 101 7.76 7.08 2.25
CA VAL A 101 7.38 6.50 3.53
C VAL A 101 7.64 7.41 4.73
N GLY A 102 8.57 8.31 4.64
CA GLY A 102 9.09 9.02 5.80
C GLY A 102 8.69 10.46 5.91
N ARG A 103 7.85 10.88 5.04
CA ARG A 103 7.50 12.31 5.02
C ARG A 103 6.04 12.52 5.33
#